data_edfe490bf861ddc4351a73286481bbd7
#
_entry.id   edfe490bf861ddc4351a73286481bbd7
#
_cell.length_a   1.000
_cell.length_b   1.000
_cell.length_c   1.000
_cell.angle_alpha   90.00
_cell.angle_beta   90.00
_cell.angle_gamma   90.00
#
_symmetry.space_group_name_H-M   'P 1'
#
loop_
_entity.id
_entity.type
_entity.pdbx_description
1 polymer ?
#
loop_
_entity_poly.entity_id
_entity_poly.type
_entity_poly.pdbx_seq_one_letter_code
_entity_poly.pdbx_strand_id
1 'polypeptide(L)'
;MNRQPIVQLSNLSWTFREGETRRQVLDHITFDFEPGEFVALLGQSGSGKSTLLNLISGIEKPTTGDVTINGFAITQKTERDRTLFRRDQIGIVFQFFNLIPTLTVLENITLPQELAGVSQRKAAVVARDLLEKVGMADRERTFPDKLSGGEQQRVAISRAWRIIPCWC
;
A
#
# COMPACT_ATOMS: atom_id res chain seq x y z
N MET A 1 -6.57 -24.76 -14.99
CA MET A 1 -6.99 -24.27 -13.66
C MET A 1 -7.23 -22.78 -13.80
N ASN A 2 -8.48 -22.33 -13.75
CA ASN A 2 -8.79 -20.89 -13.77
C ASN A 2 -8.34 -20.31 -12.40
N ARG A 3 -7.18 -19.65 -12.37
CA ARG A 3 -6.77 -18.90 -11.18
C ARG A 3 -7.66 -17.67 -11.10
N GLN A 4 -8.27 -17.44 -9.95
CA GLN A 4 -9.00 -16.19 -9.73
C GLN A 4 -7.96 -15.05 -9.61
N PRO A 5 -8.14 -13.96 -10.33
CA PRO A 5 -7.26 -12.80 -10.24
C PRO A 5 -7.27 -12.23 -8.81
N ILE A 6 -6.11 -11.76 -8.37
CA ILE A 6 -5.96 -11.17 -7.04
C ILE A 6 -6.56 -9.77 -6.96
N VAL A 7 -6.49 -8.99 -8.05
CA VAL A 7 -7.14 -7.68 -8.18
C VAL A 7 -7.91 -7.63 -9.49
N GLN A 8 -9.16 -7.20 -9.43
CA GLN A 8 -10.03 -7.01 -10.59
C GLN A 8 -10.49 -5.56 -10.64
N LEU A 9 -10.30 -4.92 -11.78
CA LEU A 9 -10.83 -3.60 -12.09
C LEU A 9 -11.94 -3.75 -13.11
N SER A 10 -13.13 -3.26 -12.81
CA SER A 10 -14.30 -3.37 -13.67
C SER A 10 -14.84 -1.99 -14.02
N ASN A 11 -14.66 -1.55 -15.28
CA ASN A 11 -15.17 -0.28 -15.80
C ASN A 11 -14.81 0.94 -14.92
N LEU A 12 -13.61 0.94 -14.38
CA LEU A 12 -13.14 1.91 -13.40
C LEU A 12 -12.91 3.27 -14.04
N SER A 13 -13.66 4.28 -13.59
CA SER A 13 -13.44 5.67 -14.01
C SER A 13 -13.28 6.58 -12.81
N TRP A 14 -12.47 7.62 -12.98
CA TRP A 14 -12.26 8.62 -11.94
C TRP A 14 -12.15 10.02 -12.51
N THR A 15 -12.92 10.93 -11.94
CA THR A 15 -13.01 12.33 -12.36
C THR A 15 -12.64 13.23 -11.19
N PHE A 16 -11.64 14.06 -11.39
CA PHE A 16 -11.26 15.12 -10.46
C PHE A 16 -12.13 16.35 -10.66
N ARG A 17 -12.56 16.97 -9.57
CA ARG A 17 -13.30 18.24 -9.59
C ARG A 17 -12.42 19.34 -9.02
N GLU A 18 -12.18 20.38 -9.81
CA GLU A 18 -11.49 21.60 -9.40
C GLU A 18 -12.43 22.79 -9.65
N GLY A 19 -13.15 23.22 -8.62
CA GLY A 19 -14.22 24.20 -8.76
C GLY A 19 -15.34 23.70 -9.69
N GLU A 20 -15.63 24.44 -10.76
CA GLU A 20 -16.61 24.05 -11.78
C GLU A 20 -16.06 23.12 -12.86
N THR A 21 -14.73 22.98 -12.94
CA THR A 21 -14.08 22.16 -13.97
C THR A 21 -14.05 20.69 -13.54
N ARG A 22 -14.46 19.81 -14.46
CA ARG A 22 -14.35 18.36 -14.30
C ARG A 22 -13.27 17.84 -15.24
N ARG A 23 -12.26 17.16 -14.69
CA ARG A 23 -11.21 16.51 -15.46
C ARG A 23 -11.29 15.00 -15.25
N GLN A 24 -11.61 14.28 -16.31
CA GLN A 24 -11.53 12.82 -16.30
C GLN A 24 -10.04 12.40 -16.34
N VAL A 25 -9.62 11.63 -15.37
CA VAL A 25 -8.23 11.18 -15.21
C VAL A 25 -8.11 9.70 -15.59
N LEU A 26 -9.12 8.90 -15.26
CA LEU A 26 -9.21 7.49 -15.65
C LEU A 26 -10.55 7.26 -16.33
N ASP A 27 -10.55 6.49 -17.41
CA ASP A 27 -11.71 6.26 -18.27
C ASP A 27 -11.90 4.77 -18.56
N HIS A 28 -12.95 4.18 -17.98
CA HIS A 28 -13.44 2.81 -18.19
C HIS A 28 -12.34 1.72 -18.16
N ILE A 29 -11.42 1.81 -17.20
CA ILE A 29 -10.33 0.84 -17.06
C ILE A 29 -10.89 -0.50 -16.57
N THR A 30 -10.64 -1.54 -17.36
CA THR A 30 -10.93 -2.93 -16.99
C THR A 30 -9.65 -3.73 -17.12
N PHE A 31 -9.20 -4.34 -16.03
CA PHE A 31 -7.96 -5.10 -15.99
C PHE A 31 -7.95 -6.07 -14.81
N ASP A 32 -7.37 -7.25 -15.01
CA ASP A 32 -7.19 -8.26 -13.98
C ASP A 32 -5.69 -8.47 -13.70
N PHE A 33 -5.32 -8.51 -12.42
CA PHE A 33 -3.96 -8.82 -11.97
C PHE A 33 -3.95 -10.23 -11.38
N GLU A 34 -2.98 -11.03 -11.82
CA GLU A 34 -2.84 -12.40 -11.37
C GLU A 34 -2.02 -12.51 -10.07
N PRO A 35 -2.25 -13.53 -9.23
CA PRO A 35 -1.42 -13.77 -8.06
C PRO A 35 0.06 -14.01 -8.42
N GLY A 36 0.98 -13.34 -7.70
CA GLY A 36 2.43 -13.43 -7.92
C GLY A 36 2.95 -12.62 -9.11
N GLU A 37 2.11 -11.84 -9.77
CA GLU A 37 2.50 -11.00 -10.89
C GLU A 37 3.24 -9.75 -10.42
N PHE A 38 4.28 -9.36 -11.15
CA PHE A 38 4.95 -8.07 -11.01
C PHE A 38 4.53 -7.16 -12.16
N VAL A 39 3.79 -6.10 -11.84
CA VAL A 39 3.26 -5.16 -12.85
C VAL A 39 3.90 -3.79 -12.71
N ALA A 40 4.44 -3.27 -13.82
CA ALA A 40 4.97 -1.93 -13.92
C ALA A 40 3.97 -1.00 -14.62
N LEU A 41 3.55 0.05 -13.91
CA LEU A 41 2.64 1.07 -14.46
C LEU A 41 3.45 2.22 -15.05
N LEU A 42 3.52 2.30 -16.38
CA LEU A 42 4.30 3.29 -17.11
C LEU A 42 3.42 4.43 -17.66
N GLY A 43 3.99 5.61 -17.80
CA GLY A 43 3.30 6.77 -18.39
C GLY A 43 3.89 8.10 -17.92
N GLN A 44 3.52 9.18 -18.61
CA GLN A 44 3.96 10.55 -18.28
C GLN A 44 3.48 11.01 -16.89
N SER A 45 4.10 12.06 -16.35
CA SER A 45 3.60 12.69 -15.12
C SER A 45 2.19 13.22 -15.35
N GLY A 46 1.30 13.03 -14.37
CA GLY A 46 -0.11 13.44 -14.48
C GLY A 46 -1.02 12.49 -15.28
N SER A 47 -0.52 11.33 -15.75
CA SER A 47 -1.34 10.34 -16.49
C SER A 47 -2.26 9.48 -15.61
N GLY A 48 -2.40 9.78 -14.32
CA GLY A 48 -3.32 9.06 -13.42
C GLY A 48 -2.75 7.83 -12.72
N LYS A 49 -1.45 7.52 -12.83
CA LYS A 49 -0.85 6.33 -12.19
C LYS A 49 -1.06 6.27 -10.68
N SER A 50 -0.76 7.37 -9.98
CA SER A 50 -0.96 7.45 -8.52
C SER A 50 -2.45 7.38 -8.15
N THR A 51 -3.31 7.97 -8.96
CA THR A 51 -4.77 7.87 -8.80
C THR A 51 -5.23 6.42 -8.93
N LEU A 52 -4.76 5.70 -9.95
CA LEU A 52 -5.09 4.27 -10.11
C LEU A 52 -4.62 3.45 -8.91
N LEU A 53 -3.41 3.67 -8.41
CA LEU A 53 -2.91 2.99 -7.20
C LEU A 53 -3.74 3.32 -5.96
N ASN A 54 -4.17 4.57 -5.80
CA ASN A 54 -5.05 4.99 -4.70
C ASN A 54 -6.42 4.32 -4.77
N LEU A 55 -6.98 4.17 -5.97
CA LEU A 55 -8.25 3.46 -6.19
C LEU A 55 -8.11 1.96 -5.92
N ILE A 56 -7.07 1.32 -6.44
CA ILE A 56 -6.78 -0.09 -6.18
C ILE A 56 -6.60 -0.34 -4.68
N SER A 57 -5.86 0.53 -3.99
CA SER A 57 -5.67 0.39 -2.55
C SER A 57 -6.89 0.81 -1.71
N GLY A 58 -7.96 1.33 -2.32
CA GLY A 58 -9.15 1.81 -1.64
C GLY A 58 -8.93 3.06 -0.77
N ILE A 59 -7.83 3.81 -0.98
CA ILE A 59 -7.62 5.13 -0.37
C ILE A 59 -8.67 6.09 -0.94
N GLU A 60 -8.87 6.06 -2.26
CA GLU A 60 -9.91 6.84 -2.93
C GLU A 60 -11.05 5.95 -3.42
N LYS A 61 -12.20 6.56 -3.70
CA LYS A 61 -13.32 5.88 -4.35
C LYS A 61 -13.38 6.28 -5.82
N PRO A 62 -13.65 5.36 -6.73
CA PRO A 62 -13.88 5.70 -8.13
C PRO A 62 -15.18 6.51 -8.29
N THR A 63 -15.27 7.24 -9.40
CA THR A 63 -16.52 7.90 -9.81
C THR A 63 -17.53 6.86 -10.29
N THR A 64 -17.07 5.88 -11.06
CA THR A 64 -17.85 4.71 -11.49
C THR A 64 -16.96 3.47 -11.57
N GLY A 65 -17.58 2.30 -11.60
CA GLY A 65 -16.89 1.02 -11.65
C GLY A 65 -16.49 0.49 -10.28
N ASP A 66 -15.89 -0.68 -10.28
CA ASP A 66 -15.57 -1.43 -9.07
C ASP A 66 -14.11 -1.92 -9.04
N VAL A 67 -13.60 -2.04 -7.82
CA VAL A 67 -12.34 -2.71 -7.51
C VAL A 67 -12.65 -3.87 -6.56
N THR A 68 -12.22 -5.06 -6.94
CA THR A 68 -12.28 -6.26 -6.11
C THR A 68 -10.87 -6.75 -5.85
N ILE A 69 -10.53 -7.02 -4.59
CA ILE A 69 -9.22 -7.55 -4.19
C ILE A 69 -9.44 -8.84 -3.43
N ASN A 70 -8.87 -9.92 -3.93
CA ASN A 70 -9.00 -11.25 -3.32
C ASN A 70 -10.48 -11.62 -3.01
N GLY A 71 -11.39 -11.31 -3.94
CA GLY A 71 -12.84 -11.50 -3.76
C GLY A 71 -13.55 -10.47 -2.90
N PHE A 72 -12.82 -9.50 -2.31
CA PHE A 72 -13.41 -8.44 -1.50
C PHE A 72 -13.69 -7.19 -2.34
N ALA A 73 -14.95 -6.86 -2.58
CA ALA A 73 -15.37 -5.69 -3.36
C ALA A 73 -15.14 -4.40 -2.53
N ILE A 74 -13.92 -3.84 -2.59
CA ILE A 74 -13.47 -2.74 -1.72
C ILE A 74 -14.25 -1.44 -1.97
N THR A 75 -14.68 -1.18 -3.19
CA THR A 75 -15.44 0.02 -3.58
C THR A 75 -16.82 0.09 -2.96
N GLN A 76 -17.43 -1.07 -2.66
CA GLN A 76 -18.76 -1.20 -2.07
C GLN A 76 -18.75 -1.13 -0.54
N LYS A 77 -17.57 -1.02 0.07
CA LYS A 77 -17.42 -1.04 1.53
C LYS A 77 -17.44 0.36 2.16
N THR A 78 -17.77 0.38 3.45
CA THR A 78 -17.65 1.60 4.26
C THR A 78 -16.20 2.05 4.37
N GLU A 79 -15.95 3.32 4.73
CA GLU A 79 -14.57 3.80 4.97
C GLU A 79 -13.86 3.00 6.06
N ARG A 80 -14.60 2.65 7.11
CA ARG A 80 -14.08 1.82 8.21
C ARG A 80 -13.61 0.46 7.69
N ASP A 81 -14.43 -0.24 6.89
CA ASP A 81 -14.11 -1.57 6.38
C ASP A 81 -12.93 -1.50 5.40
N ARG A 82 -12.87 -0.48 4.55
CA ARG A 82 -11.73 -0.23 3.66
C ARG A 82 -10.45 0.00 4.43
N THR A 83 -10.52 0.78 5.52
CA THR A 83 -9.36 1.05 6.37
C THR A 83 -8.85 -0.22 7.05
N LEU A 84 -9.74 -1.05 7.57
CA LEU A 84 -9.37 -2.34 8.15
C LEU A 84 -8.77 -3.28 7.10
N PHE A 85 -9.36 -3.35 5.92
CA PHE A 85 -8.84 -4.15 4.82
C PHE A 85 -7.44 -3.70 4.37
N ARG A 86 -7.21 -2.38 4.21
CA ARG A 86 -5.88 -1.82 3.89
C ARG A 86 -4.86 -2.22 4.94
N ARG A 87 -5.20 -2.03 6.23
CA ARG A 87 -4.32 -2.37 7.33
C ARG A 87 -3.85 -3.83 7.28
N ASP A 88 -4.75 -4.74 6.91
CA ASP A 88 -4.51 -6.17 7.03
C ASP A 88 -4.03 -6.84 5.72
N GLN A 89 -4.30 -6.24 4.56
CA GLN A 89 -4.14 -6.89 3.25
C GLN A 89 -3.28 -6.11 2.25
N ILE A 90 -2.98 -4.82 2.47
CA ILE A 90 -2.30 -4.00 1.46
C ILE A 90 -1.06 -3.32 2.05
N GLY A 91 0.11 -3.64 1.53
CA GLY A 91 1.35 -2.91 1.81
C GLY A 91 1.56 -1.78 0.82
N ILE A 92 1.69 -0.54 1.29
CA ILE A 92 1.94 0.64 0.44
C ILE A 92 3.30 1.24 0.77
N VAL A 93 4.12 1.44 -0.26
CA VAL A 93 5.34 2.25 -0.19
C VAL A 93 5.07 3.56 -0.92
N PHE A 94 5.07 4.67 -0.20
CA PHE A 94 4.84 6.00 -0.76
C PHE A 94 6.11 6.59 -1.38
N GLN A 95 5.95 7.50 -2.33
CA GLN A 95 7.06 8.19 -3.01
C GLN A 95 8.01 8.89 -2.04
N PHE A 96 7.49 9.51 -0.98
CA PHE A 96 8.26 10.18 0.07
C PHE A 96 8.38 9.34 1.34
N PHE A 97 8.22 8.00 1.21
CA PHE A 97 8.34 6.99 2.25
C PHE A 97 7.36 7.15 3.43
N ASN A 98 6.95 8.37 3.79
CA ASN A 98 6.02 8.71 4.87
C ASN A 98 6.38 7.99 6.18
N LEU A 99 7.67 8.00 6.54
CA LEU A 99 8.12 7.55 7.85
C LEU A 99 7.71 8.58 8.89
N ILE A 100 7.31 8.10 10.07
CA ILE A 100 6.94 8.95 11.18
C ILE A 100 8.23 9.45 11.84
N PRO A 101 8.55 10.77 11.79
CA PRO A 101 9.86 11.27 12.19
C PRO A 101 10.14 11.16 13.68
N THR A 102 9.11 11.08 14.50
CA THR A 102 9.20 10.92 15.96
C THR A 102 9.34 9.48 16.43
N LEU A 103 9.29 8.52 15.51
CA LEU A 103 9.46 7.09 15.77
C LEU A 103 10.81 6.63 15.21
N THR A 104 11.44 5.71 15.93
CA THR A 104 12.64 5.01 15.45
C THR A 104 12.33 4.14 14.23
N VAL A 105 13.36 3.64 13.58
CA VAL A 105 13.25 2.66 12.47
C VAL A 105 12.42 1.44 12.90
N LEU A 106 12.73 0.85 14.05
CA LEU A 106 12.01 -0.30 14.56
C LEU A 106 10.53 0.02 14.78
N GLU A 107 10.22 1.14 15.42
CA GLU A 107 8.85 1.56 15.71
C GLU A 107 8.06 1.88 14.43
N ASN A 108 8.68 2.47 13.41
CA ASN A 108 8.05 2.67 12.11
C ASN A 108 7.60 1.35 11.45
N ILE A 109 8.36 0.26 11.65
CA ILE A 109 8.03 -1.05 11.08
C ILE A 109 7.01 -1.79 11.95
N THR A 110 7.07 -1.65 13.29
CA THR A 110 6.17 -2.37 14.20
C THR A 110 4.78 -1.74 14.28
N LEU A 111 4.67 -0.42 14.11
CA LEU A 111 3.43 0.33 14.30
C LEU A 111 2.20 -0.26 13.59
N PRO A 112 2.23 -0.63 12.29
CA PRO A 112 1.07 -1.21 11.62
C PRO A 112 0.58 -2.51 12.28
N GLN A 113 1.51 -3.30 12.82
CA GLN A 113 1.19 -4.57 13.50
C GLN A 113 0.57 -4.31 14.87
N GLU A 114 1.11 -3.34 15.61
CA GLU A 114 0.58 -2.95 16.92
C GLU A 114 -0.83 -2.40 16.78
N LEU A 115 -1.09 -1.59 15.74
CA LEU A 115 -2.44 -1.13 15.39
C LEU A 115 -3.38 -2.28 14.98
N ALA A 116 -2.84 -3.39 14.48
CA ALA A 116 -3.60 -4.60 14.19
C ALA A 116 -3.76 -5.52 15.44
N GLY A 117 -3.30 -5.09 16.63
CA GLY A 117 -3.44 -5.83 17.88
C GLY A 117 -2.32 -6.84 18.16
N VAL A 118 -1.24 -6.84 17.38
CA VAL A 118 -0.07 -7.66 17.68
C VAL A 118 0.71 -7.04 18.82
N SER A 119 1.10 -7.83 19.82
CA SER A 119 1.90 -7.32 20.94
C SER A 119 3.25 -6.78 20.45
N GLN A 120 3.71 -5.67 21.02
CA GLN A 120 4.97 -5.02 20.68
C GLN A 120 6.16 -5.99 20.63
N ARG A 121 6.23 -6.93 21.59
CA ARG A 121 7.29 -7.94 21.64
C ARG A 121 7.30 -8.81 20.38
N LYS A 122 6.12 -9.29 19.93
CA LYS A 122 6.01 -10.10 18.71
C LYS A 122 6.32 -9.30 17.48
N ALA A 123 5.80 -8.08 17.38
CA ALA A 123 6.06 -7.16 16.28
C ALA A 123 7.56 -6.85 16.15
N ALA A 124 8.25 -6.58 17.26
CA ALA A 124 9.68 -6.31 17.27
C ALA A 124 10.55 -7.48 16.80
N VAL A 125 10.19 -8.72 17.10
CA VAL A 125 10.93 -9.90 16.62
C VAL A 125 10.92 -9.94 15.09
N VAL A 126 9.75 -9.76 14.48
CA VAL A 126 9.61 -9.80 13.03
C VAL A 126 10.23 -8.57 12.36
N ALA A 127 10.10 -7.40 12.98
CA ALA A 127 10.72 -6.19 12.44
C ALA A 127 12.26 -6.30 12.41
N ARG A 128 12.89 -6.92 13.40
CA ARG A 128 14.34 -7.18 13.42
C ARG A 128 14.78 -8.15 12.32
N ASP A 129 14.04 -9.24 12.11
CA ASP A 129 14.30 -10.17 11.00
C ASP A 129 14.22 -9.44 9.64
N LEU A 130 13.25 -8.57 9.46
CA LEU A 130 13.14 -7.75 8.25
C LEU A 130 14.31 -6.75 8.10
N LEU A 131 14.71 -6.09 9.20
CA LEU A 131 15.87 -5.18 9.20
C LEU A 131 17.17 -5.90 8.85
N GLU A 132 17.36 -7.12 9.37
CA GLU A 132 18.51 -7.95 9.01
C GLU A 132 18.53 -8.27 7.50
N LYS A 133 17.38 -8.70 6.95
CA LYS A 133 17.24 -9.00 5.50
C LYS A 133 17.54 -7.81 4.58
N VAL A 134 17.30 -6.59 5.04
CA VAL A 134 17.60 -5.37 4.26
C VAL A 134 18.92 -4.70 4.64
N GLY A 135 19.74 -5.35 5.49
CA GLY A 135 21.06 -4.86 5.90
C GLY A 135 21.00 -3.60 6.76
N MET A 136 20.04 -3.53 7.69
CA MET A 136 19.81 -2.38 8.58
C MET A 136 19.66 -2.77 10.06
N ALA A 137 20.18 -3.90 10.48
CA ALA A 137 20.05 -4.39 11.86
C ALA A 137 20.64 -3.42 12.89
N ASP A 138 21.72 -2.73 12.55
CA ASP A 138 22.41 -1.72 13.39
C ASP A 138 21.65 -0.39 13.50
N ARG A 139 20.58 -0.19 12.70
CA ARG A 139 19.81 1.04 12.60
C ARG A 139 18.49 1.03 13.36
N GLU A 140 18.17 -0.03 14.11
CA GLU A 140 16.85 -0.20 14.73
C GLU A 140 16.40 0.99 15.61
N ARG A 141 17.35 1.67 16.27
CA ARG A 141 17.12 2.81 17.17
C ARG A 141 17.33 4.17 16.52
N THR A 142 17.67 4.19 15.24
CA THR A 142 17.91 5.44 14.49
C THR A 142 16.58 6.09 14.12
N PHE A 143 16.52 7.42 14.10
CA PHE A 143 15.35 8.17 13.63
C PHE A 143 15.44 8.44 12.12
N PRO A 144 14.30 8.62 11.42
CA PRO A 144 14.26 8.81 9.96
C PRO A 144 15.11 9.95 9.43
N ASP A 145 15.27 11.05 10.17
CA ASP A 145 16.07 12.23 9.80
C ASP A 145 17.58 11.94 9.71
N LYS A 146 18.04 10.86 10.32
CA LYS A 146 19.45 10.40 10.28
C LYS A 146 19.72 9.36 9.20
N LEU A 147 18.73 9.03 8.39
CA LEU A 147 18.82 8.02 7.34
C LEU A 147 18.99 8.67 5.97
N SER A 148 19.83 8.09 5.13
CA SER A 148 19.84 8.37 3.69
C SER A 148 18.53 7.99 3.03
N GLY A 149 18.24 8.55 1.84
CA GLY A 149 17.01 8.21 1.10
C GLY A 149 16.89 6.71 0.81
N GLY A 150 17.99 6.03 0.49
CA GLY A 150 18.00 4.58 0.28
C GLY A 150 17.70 3.78 1.55
N GLU A 151 18.18 4.24 2.72
CA GLU A 151 17.85 3.62 4.01
C GLU A 151 16.38 3.84 4.35
N GLN A 152 15.85 5.06 4.18
CA GLN A 152 14.43 5.35 4.38
C GLN A 152 13.54 4.48 3.48
N GLN A 153 13.94 4.27 2.23
CA GLN A 153 13.24 3.38 1.31
C GLN A 153 13.21 1.94 1.82
N ARG A 154 14.34 1.40 2.29
CA ARG A 154 14.39 0.04 2.86
C ARG A 154 13.50 -0.10 4.10
N VAL A 155 13.46 0.90 4.97
CA VAL A 155 12.53 0.92 6.12
C VAL A 155 11.07 0.94 5.65
N ALA A 156 10.73 1.76 4.66
CA ALA A 156 9.37 1.83 4.12
C ALA A 156 8.93 0.52 3.46
N ILE A 157 9.84 -0.16 2.74
CA ILE A 157 9.59 -1.49 2.18
C ILE A 157 9.38 -2.50 3.31
N SER A 158 10.23 -2.52 4.34
CA SER A 158 10.10 -3.43 5.48
C SER A 158 8.77 -3.22 6.23
N ARG A 159 8.34 -1.96 6.39
CA ARG A 159 7.03 -1.62 6.96
C ARG A 159 5.86 -2.16 6.13
N ALA A 160 5.95 -2.04 4.80
CA ALA A 160 4.90 -2.51 3.88
C ALA A 160 4.89 -4.05 3.76
N TRP A 161 6.05 -4.68 3.73
CA TRP A 161 6.19 -6.14 3.57
C TRP A 161 5.48 -6.92 4.68
N ARG A 162 5.45 -6.39 5.87
CA ARG A 162 4.84 -7.05 7.03
C ARG A 162 3.31 -7.18 6.94
N ILE A 163 2.67 -6.34 6.15
CA ILE A 163 1.20 -6.35 5.96
C ILE A 163 0.79 -7.45 4.98
N ILE A 164 1.68 -7.85 4.07
CA ILE A 164 1.38 -8.87 3.07
C ILE A 164 1.36 -10.24 3.75
N PRO A 165 0.22 -10.93 3.84
CA PRO A 165 0.19 -12.33 4.28
C PRO A 165 1.12 -13.12 3.36
N CYS A 166 1.93 -14.01 3.95
CA CYS A 166 2.83 -14.89 3.21
C CYS A 166 1.98 -15.77 2.26
N TRP A 167 1.78 -15.35 1.04
CA TRP A 167 1.24 -16.14 -0.04
C TRP A 167 2.42 -16.89 -0.70
N CYS A 168 3.01 -17.82 0.05
CA CYS A 168 3.93 -18.81 -0.49
C CYS A 168 3.17 -20.07 -0.83
#